data_ac99bf338cddbc4fb7ee248ea8ea9ef6
#
_entry.id   ac99bf338cddbc4fb7ee248ea8ea9ef6
#
_cell.length_a   1.000
_cell.length_b   1.000
_cell.length_c   1.000
_cell.angle_alpha   90.00
_cell.angle_beta   90.00
_cell.angle_gamma   90.00
#
_symmetry.space_group_name_H-M   'P 1'
#
loop_
_entity.id
_entity.type
_entity.pdbx_description
1 polymer ?
#
loop_
_entity_poly.entity_id
_entity_poly.type
_entity_poly.pdbx_seq_one_letter_code
_entity_poly.pdbx_strand_id
1 'polypeptide(L)'
;MTAGLDPKGRDEILDQLALLHKTRGISVVLVSHSMEDIAKYVERIIVMNHGHVAFDDTPKKVFAHYKELEKIGLAAPQMTYIMHALKEHGMDVDVTATTVEESRDTILAALGSQKKNGKKGAEVC
;
A
#
# COMPACT_ATOMS: atom_id res chain seq x y z
N MET A 1 -17.21 9.24 9.23
CA MET A 1 -16.62 9.43 10.56
C MET A 1 -15.35 10.29 10.56
N THR A 2 -14.58 10.28 9.48
CA THR A 2 -13.34 11.06 9.38
C THR A 2 -13.49 12.33 8.52
N ALA A 3 -14.66 12.58 7.94
CA ALA A 3 -14.93 13.78 7.17
C ALA A 3 -14.85 15.02 8.08
N GLY A 4 -14.10 16.04 7.67
CA GLY A 4 -13.88 17.25 8.46
C GLY A 4 -12.72 17.20 9.47
N LEU A 5 -12.06 16.05 9.62
CA LEU A 5 -10.83 15.95 10.40
C LEU A 5 -9.61 16.28 9.55
N ASP A 6 -8.59 16.88 10.16
CA ASP A 6 -7.29 17.03 9.53
C ASP A 6 -6.61 15.65 9.37
N PRO A 7 -5.60 15.51 8.50
CA PRO A 7 -4.93 14.21 8.27
C PRO A 7 -4.37 13.59 9.56
N LYS A 8 -3.85 14.39 10.46
CA LYS A 8 -3.30 13.92 11.74
C LYS A 8 -4.39 13.36 12.66
N GLY A 9 -5.50 14.08 12.81
CA GLY A 9 -6.64 13.62 13.62
C GLY A 9 -7.26 12.35 13.09
N ARG A 10 -7.31 12.21 11.78
CA ARG A 10 -7.79 10.98 11.11
C ARG A 10 -6.87 9.80 11.43
N ASP A 11 -5.57 9.96 11.30
CA ASP A 11 -4.59 8.92 11.60
C ASP A 11 -4.66 8.47 13.06
N GLU A 12 -4.82 9.41 13.99
CA GLU A 12 -4.96 9.09 15.42
C GLU A 12 -6.19 8.22 15.69
N ILE A 13 -7.33 8.52 15.07
CA ILE A 13 -8.55 7.72 15.21
C ILE A 13 -8.36 6.32 14.63
N LEU A 14 -7.79 6.22 13.44
CA LEU A 14 -7.54 4.95 12.79
C LEU A 14 -6.55 4.07 13.58
N ASP A 15 -5.51 4.68 14.14
CA ASP A 15 -4.55 3.98 15.01
C ASP A 15 -5.23 3.44 16.28
N GLN A 16 -6.14 4.22 16.90
CA GLN A 16 -6.90 3.76 18.06
C GLN A 16 -7.84 2.60 17.71
N LEU A 17 -8.51 2.65 16.56
CA LEU A 17 -9.37 1.56 16.09
C LEU A 17 -8.56 0.29 15.81
N ALA A 18 -7.39 0.42 15.22
CA ALA A 18 -6.48 -0.70 14.99
C ALA A 18 -6.01 -1.33 16.31
N LEU A 19 -5.73 -0.51 17.31
CA LEU A 19 -5.35 -0.97 18.64
C LEU A 19 -6.49 -1.74 19.32
N LEU A 20 -7.71 -1.22 19.26
CA LEU A 20 -8.89 -1.90 19.81
C LEU A 20 -9.16 -3.24 19.12
N HIS A 21 -8.97 -3.31 17.82
CA HIS A 21 -9.08 -4.56 17.07
C HIS A 21 -8.07 -5.60 17.58
N LYS A 22 -6.81 -5.20 17.75
CA LYS A 22 -5.75 -6.10 18.22
C LYS A 22 -5.91 -6.52 19.67
N THR A 23 -6.32 -5.59 20.54
CA THR A 23 -6.33 -5.85 22.01
C THR A 23 -7.64 -6.45 22.50
N ARG A 24 -8.77 -6.11 21.87
CA ARG A 24 -10.11 -6.56 22.32
C ARG A 24 -10.80 -7.49 21.34
N GLY A 25 -10.20 -7.78 20.19
CA GLY A 25 -10.76 -8.70 19.20
C GLY A 25 -12.04 -8.19 18.54
N ILE A 26 -12.33 -6.89 18.59
CA ILE A 26 -13.50 -6.32 17.92
C ILE A 26 -13.29 -6.29 16.41
N SER A 27 -14.38 -6.50 15.65
CA SER A 27 -14.35 -6.35 14.19
C SER A 27 -14.60 -4.88 13.82
N VAL A 28 -13.78 -4.35 12.93
CA VAL A 28 -13.93 -2.98 12.42
C VAL A 28 -14.14 -3.01 10.92
N VAL A 29 -15.21 -2.35 10.46
CA VAL A 29 -15.47 -2.16 9.04
C VAL A 29 -15.19 -0.71 8.70
N LEU A 30 -14.25 -0.49 7.81
CA LEU A 30 -13.86 0.85 7.34
C LEU A 30 -14.38 1.05 5.92
N VAL A 31 -15.19 2.08 5.73
CA VAL A 31 -15.60 2.54 4.40
C VAL A 31 -14.87 3.83 4.09
N SER A 32 -14.06 3.83 3.05
CA SER A 32 -13.19 4.97 2.73
C SER A 32 -12.90 5.05 1.24
N HIS A 33 -12.62 6.25 0.76
CA HIS A 33 -12.08 6.49 -0.58
C HIS A 33 -10.55 6.64 -0.56
N SER A 34 -9.93 6.65 0.61
CA SER A 34 -8.48 6.75 0.76
C SER A 34 -7.84 5.37 0.64
N MET A 35 -7.24 5.10 -0.49
CA MET A 35 -6.57 3.81 -0.74
C MET A 35 -5.34 3.64 0.16
N GLU A 36 -4.69 4.73 0.53
CA GLU A 36 -3.56 4.73 1.47
C GLU A 36 -3.98 4.27 2.87
N ASP A 37 -5.10 4.76 3.39
CA ASP A 37 -5.63 4.33 4.68
C ASP A 37 -6.04 2.86 4.64
N ILE A 38 -6.70 2.45 3.57
CA ILE A 38 -7.10 1.06 3.39
C ILE A 38 -5.87 0.16 3.34
N ALA A 39 -4.84 0.53 2.59
CA ALA A 39 -3.61 -0.25 2.52
C ALA A 39 -2.90 -0.40 3.87
N LYS A 40 -2.98 0.63 4.71
CA LYS A 40 -2.28 0.69 6.00
C LYS A 40 -3.01 -0.07 7.11
N TYR A 41 -4.34 0.02 7.17
CA TYR A 41 -5.10 -0.38 8.36
C TYR A 41 -5.92 -1.66 8.19
N VAL A 42 -6.27 -2.08 6.97
CA VAL A 42 -7.18 -3.22 6.78
C VAL A 42 -6.43 -4.49 6.39
N GLU A 43 -6.98 -5.63 6.79
CA GLU A 43 -6.46 -6.95 6.46
C GLU A 43 -7.21 -7.59 5.28
N ARG A 44 -8.41 -7.11 4.98
CA ARG A 44 -9.26 -7.61 3.91
C ARG A 44 -9.99 -6.44 3.24
N ILE A 45 -9.99 -6.44 1.93
CA ILE A 45 -10.70 -5.43 1.14
C ILE A 45 -11.84 -6.11 0.37
N ILE A 46 -13.01 -5.51 0.46
CA ILE A 46 -14.15 -5.86 -0.38
C ILE A 46 -14.43 -4.67 -1.28
N VAL A 47 -14.27 -4.85 -2.58
CA VAL A 47 -14.54 -3.82 -3.58
C VAL A 47 -15.91 -4.06 -4.17
N MET A 48 -16.79 -3.07 -4.06
CA MET A 48 -18.14 -3.11 -4.62
C MET A 48 -18.19 -2.33 -5.93
N ASN A 49 -18.84 -2.90 -6.92
CA ASN A 49 -19.09 -2.26 -8.21
C ASN A 49 -20.48 -2.63 -8.73
N HIS A 50 -21.30 -1.63 -8.96
CA HIS A 50 -22.69 -1.80 -9.44
C HIS A 50 -23.50 -2.85 -8.65
N GLY A 51 -23.40 -2.82 -7.33
CA GLY A 51 -24.12 -3.74 -6.45
C GLY A 51 -23.53 -5.15 -6.36
N HIS A 52 -22.40 -5.41 -7.00
CA HIS A 52 -21.70 -6.68 -6.97
C HIS A 52 -20.33 -6.56 -6.33
N VAL A 53 -19.85 -7.65 -5.74
CA VAL A 53 -18.48 -7.74 -5.22
C VAL A 53 -17.52 -7.97 -6.40
N ALA A 54 -16.70 -6.96 -6.70
CA ALA A 54 -15.69 -7.06 -7.75
C ALA A 54 -14.43 -7.76 -7.26
N PHE A 55 -13.99 -7.47 -6.05
CA PHE A 55 -12.82 -8.08 -5.40
C PHE A 55 -13.13 -8.34 -3.94
N ASP A 56 -12.56 -9.41 -3.40
CA ASP A 56 -12.62 -9.76 -2.00
C ASP A 56 -11.35 -10.52 -1.64
N ASP A 57 -10.34 -9.80 -1.18
CA ASP A 57 -9.03 -10.38 -0.87
C ASP A 57 -8.20 -9.45 0.02
N THR A 58 -6.96 -9.83 0.29
CA THR A 58 -6.00 -9.00 1.00
C THR A 58 -5.65 -7.75 0.20
N PRO A 59 -5.22 -6.65 0.87
CA PRO A 59 -4.81 -5.44 0.16
C PRO A 59 -3.76 -5.67 -0.90
N LYS A 60 -2.76 -6.47 -0.62
CA LYS A 60 -1.67 -6.77 -1.58
C LYS A 60 -2.19 -7.42 -2.86
N LYS A 61 -3.11 -8.35 -2.74
CA LYS A 61 -3.71 -9.03 -3.90
C LYS A 61 -4.67 -8.14 -4.67
N VAL A 62 -5.50 -7.37 -3.97
CA VAL A 62 -6.45 -6.44 -4.61
C VAL A 62 -5.69 -5.35 -5.37
N PHE A 63 -4.68 -4.75 -4.77
CA PHE A 63 -3.92 -3.68 -5.41
C PHE A 63 -2.97 -4.17 -6.51
N ALA A 64 -2.64 -5.46 -6.54
CA ALA A 64 -1.96 -6.06 -7.69
C ALA A 64 -2.79 -5.95 -8.97
N HIS A 65 -4.11 -5.91 -8.86
CA HIS A 65 -5.06 -5.70 -9.96
C HIS A 65 -5.38 -4.22 -10.20
N TYR A 66 -4.40 -3.33 -10.04
CA TYR A 66 -4.63 -1.88 -10.13
C TYR A 66 -5.20 -1.43 -11.48
N LYS A 67 -4.83 -2.09 -12.57
CA LYS A 67 -5.38 -1.78 -13.90
C LYS A 67 -6.87 -2.10 -14.00
N GLU A 68 -7.31 -3.17 -13.38
CA GLU A 68 -8.73 -3.55 -13.31
C GLU A 68 -9.51 -2.62 -12.39
N LEU A 69 -8.91 -2.18 -11.28
CA LEU A 69 -9.49 -1.18 -10.39
C LEU A 69 -9.72 0.15 -11.12
N GLU A 70 -8.77 0.57 -11.95
CA GLU A 70 -8.89 1.78 -12.77
C GLU A 70 -10.07 1.71 -13.74
N LYS A 71 -10.33 0.55 -14.33
CA LYS A 71 -11.46 0.34 -15.23
C LYS A 71 -12.81 0.57 -14.58
N ILE A 72 -12.92 0.34 -13.28
CA ILE A 72 -14.15 0.57 -12.51
C ILE A 72 -14.14 1.89 -11.74
N GLY A 73 -13.21 2.78 -12.05
CA GLY A 73 -13.14 4.13 -11.48
C GLY A 73 -12.44 4.23 -10.14
N LEU A 74 -11.72 3.19 -9.73
CA LEU A 74 -10.93 3.18 -8.51
C LEU A 74 -9.45 3.28 -8.83
N ALA A 75 -8.65 3.59 -7.82
CA ALA A 75 -7.19 3.65 -7.93
C ALA A 75 -6.54 2.78 -6.86
N ALA A 76 -5.31 2.36 -7.09
CA ALA A 76 -4.48 1.76 -6.06
C ALA A 76 -3.75 2.86 -5.26
N PRO A 77 -3.11 2.54 -4.12
CA PRO A 77 -2.24 3.48 -3.45
C PRO A 77 -1.13 3.98 -4.38
N GLN A 78 -0.68 5.21 -4.18
CA GLN A 78 0.38 5.81 -5.01
C GLN A 78 1.65 4.95 -5.03
N MET A 79 1.97 4.31 -3.92
CA MET A 79 3.16 3.46 -3.83
C MET A 79 3.07 2.28 -4.79
N THR A 80 1.90 1.73 -5.05
CA THR A 80 1.72 0.65 -6.03
C THR A 80 2.22 1.08 -7.41
N TYR A 81 1.83 2.26 -7.89
CA TYR A 81 2.28 2.78 -9.19
C TYR A 81 3.77 3.06 -9.21
N ILE A 82 4.30 3.64 -8.14
CA ILE A 82 5.72 3.95 -8.01
C ILE A 82 6.56 2.67 -8.06
N MET A 83 6.17 1.63 -7.31
CA MET A 83 6.91 0.39 -7.27
C MET A 83 6.91 -0.34 -8.62
N HIS A 84 5.78 -0.35 -9.32
CA HIS A 84 5.71 -0.91 -10.67
C HIS A 84 6.60 -0.13 -11.66
N ALA A 85 6.59 1.20 -11.59
CA ALA A 85 7.45 2.04 -12.44
C ALA A 85 8.93 1.78 -12.18
N LEU A 86 9.33 1.67 -10.91
CA LEU A 86 10.72 1.36 -10.54
C LEU A 86 11.16 -0.01 -11.07
N LYS A 87 10.28 -0.99 -10.99
CA LYS A 87 10.58 -2.32 -11.52
C LYS A 87 10.72 -2.31 -13.05
N GLU A 88 9.87 -1.59 -13.75
CA GLU A 88 9.95 -1.42 -15.21
C GLU A 88 11.27 -0.75 -15.63
N HIS A 89 11.81 0.13 -14.79
CA HIS A 89 13.12 0.78 -15.02
C HIS A 89 14.32 -0.07 -14.58
N GLY A 90 14.10 -1.33 -14.20
CA GLY A 90 15.17 -2.27 -13.90
C GLY A 90 15.57 -2.35 -12.42
N MET A 91 14.87 -1.67 -11.52
CA MET A 91 15.12 -1.79 -10.08
C MET A 91 14.44 -3.04 -9.53
N ASP A 92 15.18 -3.85 -8.77
CA ASP A 92 14.64 -5.06 -8.14
C ASP A 92 13.93 -4.70 -6.84
N VAL A 93 12.68 -4.31 -6.95
CA VAL A 93 11.82 -3.93 -5.83
C VAL A 93 10.60 -4.82 -5.75
N ASP A 94 10.05 -4.95 -4.54
CA ASP A 94 8.82 -5.69 -4.30
C ASP A 94 7.62 -4.84 -4.69
N VAL A 95 6.99 -5.18 -5.82
CA VAL A 95 5.81 -4.47 -6.33
C VAL A 95 4.55 -4.71 -5.50
N THR A 96 4.58 -5.64 -4.54
CA THR A 96 3.44 -5.87 -3.63
C THR A 96 3.40 -4.89 -2.46
N ALA A 97 4.43 -4.06 -2.29
CA ALA A 97 4.45 -3.00 -1.28
C ALA A 97 3.36 -1.98 -1.57
N THR A 98 2.51 -1.72 -0.58
CA THR A 98 1.35 -0.82 -0.71
C THR A 98 1.43 0.39 0.21
N THR A 99 2.33 0.40 1.18
CA THR A 99 2.55 1.51 2.09
C THR A 99 3.90 2.18 1.84
N VAL A 100 4.03 3.42 2.33
CA VAL A 100 5.29 4.17 2.22
C VAL A 100 6.42 3.43 2.94
N GLU A 101 6.15 2.87 4.11
CA GLU A 101 7.13 2.16 4.92
C GLU A 101 7.63 0.90 4.22
N GLU A 102 6.73 0.07 3.69
CA GLU A 102 7.10 -1.12 2.93
C GLU A 102 7.89 -0.77 1.68
N SER A 103 7.46 0.28 0.96
CA SER A 103 8.12 0.76 -0.26
C SER A 103 9.54 1.25 0.05
N ARG A 104 9.69 2.02 1.13
CA ARG A 104 10.99 2.48 1.58
C ARG A 104 11.93 1.32 1.85
N ASP A 105 11.46 0.31 2.58
CA ASP A 105 12.29 -0.82 2.97
C ASP A 105 12.77 -1.61 1.75
N THR A 106 11.90 -1.87 0.78
CA THR A 106 12.30 -2.60 -0.44
C THR A 106 13.20 -1.76 -1.34
N ILE A 107 12.99 -0.44 -1.44
CA ILE A 107 13.87 0.46 -2.19
C ILE A 107 15.27 0.50 -1.56
N LEU A 108 15.37 0.65 -0.25
CA LEU A 108 16.65 0.66 0.45
C LEU A 108 17.40 -0.65 0.29
N ALA A 109 16.70 -1.78 0.33
CA ALA A 109 17.29 -3.09 0.08
C ALA A 109 17.84 -3.20 -1.36
N ALA A 110 17.10 -2.72 -2.34
CA ALA A 110 17.52 -2.71 -3.75
C ALA A 110 18.74 -1.80 -3.96
N LEU A 111 18.74 -0.60 -3.36
CA LEU A 111 19.90 0.32 -3.42
C LEU A 111 21.11 -0.23 -2.68
N GLY A 112 20.92 -0.91 -1.56
CA GLY A 112 21.99 -1.59 -0.83
C GLY A 112 22.67 -2.68 -1.66
N SER A 113 21.88 -3.45 -2.41
CA SER A 113 22.41 -4.46 -3.32
C SER A 113 23.17 -3.83 -4.50
N GLN A 114 22.69 -2.73 -5.03
CA GLN A 114 23.39 -1.98 -6.08
C GLN A 114 24.69 -1.35 -5.57
N LYS A 115 24.73 -0.87 -4.32
CA LYS A 115 25.95 -0.35 -3.71
C LYS A 115 27.02 -1.43 -3.56
N LYS A 116 26.65 -2.67 -3.27
CA LYS A 116 27.60 -3.78 -3.22
C LYS A 116 28.21 -4.09 -4.59
N ASN A 117 27.43 -3.96 -5.65
CA ASN A 117 27.91 -4.10 -7.02
C ASN A 117 28.65 -2.86 -7.52
N GLY A 118 28.26 -1.68 -7.05
CA GLY A 118 28.91 -0.40 -7.39
C GLY A 118 30.25 -0.18 -6.69
N LYS A 119 30.49 -0.78 -5.53
CA LYS A 119 31.78 -0.69 -4.84
C LYS A 119 32.91 -1.35 -5.60
N LYS A 120 32.63 -2.41 -6.36
CA LYS A 120 33.61 -3.01 -7.26
C LYS A 120 33.97 -2.12 -8.45
N GLY A 121 33.04 -1.25 -8.87
CA GLY A 121 33.28 -0.25 -9.92
C GLY A 121 33.89 1.05 -9.41
N ALA A 122 33.61 1.42 -8.14
CA ALA A 122 34.11 2.66 -7.56
C ALA A 122 35.61 2.56 -7.12
N GLU A 123 36.11 1.35 -6.89
CA GLU A 123 37.55 1.13 -6.62
C GLU A 123 38.42 1.24 -7.86
N VAL A 124 37.82 1.25 -9.05
CA VAL A 124 38.50 1.36 -10.34
C VAL A 124 38.54 2.82 -10.82
N CYS A 125 37.74 3.66 -10.22
CA CYS A 125 37.74 5.11 -10.46
C CYS A 125 38.41 5.83 -9.28
#